data_b7a8da0ddd98c227958c4c17fc6a277a
#
_entry.id   b7a8da0ddd98c227958c4c17fc6a277a
#
_cell.length_a   1.000
_cell.length_b   1.000
_cell.length_c   1.000
_cell.angle_alpha   90.00
_cell.angle_beta   90.00
_cell.angle_gamma   90.00
#
_symmetry.space_group_name_H-M   'P 1'
#
loop_
_entity.id
_entity.type
_entity.pdbx_description
1 polymer ?
#
loop_
_entity_poly.entity_id
_entity_poly.type
_entity_poly.pdbx_seq_one_letter_code
_entity_poly.pdbx_strand_id
1 'polypeptide(L)'
;MPLIRIDEVSTETKLALWYMEESDQELLVRDPYMAQSLENMRSRTRRQERLCACALLEAVTGDRQPIVHHNAKGKPFLTSGSISISHTRNFLAMLYCQKPDQRLGIDIEWMNNRVERITDYFMRHDEFAPSLTDKLLNWSAKETCYKFFSEQGLKYSEMKVEHNGQNQLEVMNLKNNEKLSVKFLVEDKYLLTWADMCNISY
;
A
#
# COMPACT_ATOMS: atom_id res chain seq x y z
N MET A 1 -16.84 0.59 14.17
CA MET A 1 -15.52 1.25 14.10
C MET A 1 -14.83 0.78 12.82
N PRO A 2 -14.34 1.69 12.00
CA PRO A 2 -13.80 1.38 10.68
C PRO A 2 -12.40 0.70 10.69
N LEU A 3 -11.70 0.65 11.83
CA LEU A 3 -10.47 -0.12 11.96
C LEU A 3 -10.80 -1.62 11.84
N ILE A 4 -10.24 -2.28 10.82
CA ILE A 4 -10.46 -3.71 10.57
C ILE A 4 -9.42 -4.55 11.33
N ARG A 5 -8.12 -4.18 11.19
CA ARG A 5 -7.01 -4.92 11.80
C ARG A 5 -5.76 -4.07 11.94
N ILE A 6 -4.92 -4.46 12.90
CA ILE A 6 -3.52 -4.07 13.00
C ILE A 6 -2.74 -5.35 13.28
N ASP A 7 -1.79 -5.68 12.42
CA ASP A 7 -0.91 -6.85 12.54
C ASP A 7 0.54 -6.43 12.69
N GLU A 8 1.27 -7.11 13.55
CA GLU A 8 2.72 -6.99 13.62
C GLU A 8 3.35 -7.83 12.50
N VAL A 9 3.94 -7.17 11.51
CA VAL A 9 4.66 -7.82 10.39
C VAL A 9 6.07 -8.19 10.81
N SER A 10 6.69 -7.33 11.61
CA SER A 10 7.96 -7.53 12.30
C SER A 10 7.96 -6.75 13.61
N THR A 11 9.03 -6.84 14.39
CA THR A 11 9.17 -6.11 15.67
C THR A 11 9.00 -4.60 15.55
N GLU A 12 9.22 -4.03 14.37
CA GLU A 12 9.20 -2.58 14.13
C GLU A 12 8.18 -2.16 13.06
N THR A 13 7.57 -3.13 12.37
CA THR A 13 6.67 -2.87 11.24
C THR A 13 5.28 -3.41 11.53
N LYS A 14 4.28 -2.54 11.37
CA LYS A 14 2.87 -2.87 11.50
C LYS A 14 2.15 -2.68 10.19
N LEU A 15 1.24 -3.60 9.88
CA LEU A 15 0.28 -3.51 8.80
C LEU A 15 -1.08 -3.18 9.40
N ALA A 16 -1.75 -2.18 8.84
CA ALA A 16 -3.07 -1.79 9.32
C ALA A 16 -4.05 -1.61 8.17
N LEU A 17 -5.31 -1.92 8.43
CA LEU A 17 -6.40 -1.84 7.46
C LEU A 17 -7.61 -1.13 8.05
N TRP A 18 -8.13 -0.17 7.29
CA TRP A 18 -9.28 0.67 7.63
C TRP A 18 -10.38 0.53 6.59
N TYR A 19 -11.63 0.50 7.04
CA TYR A 19 -12.78 0.61 6.15
C TYR A 19 -13.33 2.04 6.22
N MET A 20 -13.22 2.77 5.10
CA MET A 20 -13.59 4.19 4.99
C MET A 20 -15.11 4.34 4.85
N GLU A 21 -15.83 4.34 5.96
CA GLU A 21 -17.29 4.55 6.00
C GLU A 21 -17.67 5.94 6.51
N GLU A 22 -16.78 6.60 7.28
CA GLU A 22 -17.04 7.92 7.81
C GLU A 22 -16.95 9.00 6.71
N SER A 23 -17.79 10.01 6.83
CA SER A 23 -17.70 11.21 6.01
C SER A 23 -16.47 12.06 6.41
N ASP A 24 -16.02 12.91 5.50
CA ASP A 24 -14.96 13.89 5.78
C ASP A 24 -15.35 14.86 6.92
N GLN A 25 -16.62 15.15 7.09
CA GLN A 25 -17.13 16.00 8.18
C GLN A 25 -16.99 15.30 9.55
N GLU A 26 -17.38 14.03 9.65
CA GLU A 26 -17.24 13.25 10.89
C GLU A 26 -15.78 13.11 11.29
N LEU A 27 -14.90 12.83 10.33
CA LEU A 27 -13.47 12.75 10.58
C LEU A 27 -12.87 14.08 11.01
N LEU A 28 -13.31 15.22 10.42
CA LEU A 28 -12.85 16.55 10.82
C LEU A 28 -13.34 16.98 12.21
N VAL A 29 -14.52 16.53 12.65
CA VAL A 29 -14.98 16.74 14.02
C VAL A 29 -14.04 16.05 15.01
N ARG A 30 -13.53 14.87 14.66
CA ARG A 30 -12.56 14.14 15.46
C ARG A 30 -11.16 14.75 15.40
N ASP A 31 -10.71 15.13 14.19
CA ASP A 31 -9.36 15.59 13.91
C ASP A 31 -9.37 17.04 13.32
N PRO A 32 -9.81 18.07 14.08
CA PRO A 32 -9.97 19.42 13.56
C PRO A 32 -8.66 20.08 13.12
N TYR A 33 -7.50 19.63 13.61
CA TYR A 33 -6.17 20.11 13.19
C TYR A 33 -5.89 19.84 11.70
N MET A 34 -6.61 18.88 11.10
CA MET A 34 -6.45 18.54 9.67
C MET A 34 -7.13 19.54 8.73
N ALA A 35 -8.05 20.39 9.23
CA ALA A 35 -8.86 21.26 8.38
C ALA A 35 -8.02 22.12 7.43
N GLN A 36 -6.97 22.77 7.94
CA GLN A 36 -6.09 23.63 7.14
C GLN A 36 -5.39 22.86 6.00
N SER A 37 -4.98 21.62 6.25
CA SER A 37 -4.30 20.80 5.23
C SER A 37 -5.20 20.38 4.06
N LEU A 38 -6.53 20.52 4.23
CA LEU A 38 -7.54 20.11 3.26
C LEU A 38 -8.19 21.29 2.50
N GLU A 39 -7.91 22.54 2.87
CA GLU A 39 -8.55 23.74 2.30
C GLU A 39 -8.51 23.80 0.77
N ASN A 40 -7.38 23.42 0.18
CA ASN A 40 -7.18 23.46 -1.27
C ASN A 40 -7.58 22.15 -1.97
N MET A 41 -8.10 21.16 -1.24
CA MET A 41 -8.42 19.84 -1.76
C MET A 41 -9.89 19.76 -2.19
N ARG A 42 -10.15 19.81 -3.50
CA ARG A 42 -11.53 19.82 -4.06
C ARG A 42 -12.19 18.44 -4.05
N SER A 43 -11.43 17.37 -4.17
CA SER A 43 -11.96 16.00 -4.23
C SER A 43 -12.35 15.51 -2.84
N ARG A 44 -13.66 15.25 -2.63
CA ARG A 44 -14.18 14.69 -1.38
C ARG A 44 -13.53 13.32 -1.06
N THR A 45 -13.39 12.46 -2.05
CA THR A 45 -12.74 11.14 -1.88
C THR A 45 -11.30 11.28 -1.37
N ARG A 46 -10.52 12.18 -1.98
CA ARG A 46 -9.12 12.41 -1.53
C ARG A 46 -9.05 13.02 -0.14
N ARG A 47 -10.01 13.87 0.24
CA ARG A 47 -10.10 14.40 1.61
C ARG A 47 -10.36 13.29 2.61
N GLN A 48 -11.32 12.41 2.32
CA GLN A 48 -11.64 11.24 3.14
C GLN A 48 -10.44 10.31 3.26
N GLU A 49 -9.78 9.94 2.15
CA GLU A 49 -8.57 9.12 2.13
C GLU A 49 -7.47 9.70 3.03
N ARG A 50 -7.26 11.01 2.97
CA ARG A 50 -6.23 11.69 3.76
C ARG A 50 -6.55 11.70 5.25
N LEU A 51 -7.81 11.97 5.61
CA LEU A 51 -8.30 11.93 6.99
C LEU A 51 -8.22 10.51 7.56
N CYS A 52 -8.68 9.50 6.80
CA CYS A 52 -8.59 8.11 7.20
C CYS A 52 -7.13 7.65 7.37
N ALA A 53 -6.21 8.13 6.54
CA ALA A 53 -4.79 7.81 6.69
C ALA A 53 -4.20 8.35 8.00
N CYS A 54 -4.58 9.57 8.42
CA CYS A 54 -4.17 10.13 9.71
C CYS A 54 -4.82 9.36 10.87
N ALA A 55 -6.11 9.03 10.76
CA ALA A 55 -6.82 8.22 11.73
C ALA A 55 -6.20 6.83 11.93
N LEU A 56 -5.81 6.20 10.83
CA LEU A 56 -5.15 4.89 10.88
C LEU A 56 -3.75 5.00 11.47
N LEU A 57 -3.00 6.05 11.14
CA LEU A 57 -1.68 6.31 11.69
C LEU A 57 -1.75 6.56 13.21
N GLU A 58 -2.75 7.32 13.68
CA GLU A 58 -3.03 7.47 15.12
C GLU A 58 -3.26 6.12 15.81
N ALA A 59 -4.10 5.27 15.20
CA ALA A 59 -4.39 3.94 15.76
C ALA A 59 -3.13 3.04 15.83
N VAL A 60 -2.20 3.19 14.88
CA VAL A 60 -0.97 2.39 14.81
C VAL A 60 0.11 2.88 15.76
N THR A 61 0.25 4.21 15.90
CA THR A 61 1.35 4.84 16.65
C THR A 61 0.97 5.27 18.06
N GLY A 62 -0.32 5.56 18.29
CA GLY A 62 -0.80 6.22 19.52
C GLY A 62 -0.55 7.73 19.55
N ASP A 63 0.04 8.31 18.49
CA ASP A 63 0.16 9.76 18.36
C ASP A 63 -1.23 10.36 18.10
N ARG A 64 -1.60 11.41 18.84
CA ARG A 64 -2.93 12.02 18.77
C ARG A 64 -3.10 13.01 17.62
N GLN A 65 -2.01 13.45 17.00
CA GLN A 65 -2.05 14.42 15.90
C GLN A 65 -1.03 14.04 14.80
N PRO A 66 -1.12 12.83 14.26
CA PRO A 66 -0.16 12.39 13.27
C PRO A 66 -0.38 13.13 11.94
N ILE A 67 0.70 13.50 11.29
CA ILE A 67 0.66 14.17 9.98
C ILE A 67 1.33 13.30 8.94
N VAL A 68 0.57 12.93 7.91
CA VAL A 68 1.09 12.30 6.69
C VAL A 68 1.42 13.39 5.69
N HIS A 69 2.71 13.59 5.44
CA HIS A 69 3.20 14.51 4.40
C HIS A 69 3.19 13.82 3.04
N HIS A 70 3.23 14.62 1.97
CA HIS A 70 3.36 14.11 0.60
C HIS A 70 4.43 14.92 -0.13
N ASN A 71 5.34 14.24 -0.82
CA ASN A 71 6.33 14.90 -1.65
C ASN A 71 5.70 15.39 -2.98
N ALA A 72 6.50 16.05 -3.83
CA ALA A 72 6.05 16.58 -5.12
C ALA A 72 5.52 15.50 -6.08
N LYS A 73 5.89 14.23 -5.90
CA LYS A 73 5.40 13.08 -6.68
C LYS A 73 4.17 12.42 -6.05
N GLY A 74 3.66 12.95 -4.92
CA GLY A 74 2.52 12.41 -4.20
C GLY A 74 2.83 11.21 -3.28
N LYS A 75 4.11 10.81 -3.12
CA LYS A 75 4.50 9.74 -2.21
C LYS A 75 4.30 10.20 -0.77
N PRO A 76 3.59 9.42 0.08
CA PRO A 76 3.46 9.72 1.50
C PRO A 76 4.80 9.52 2.23
N PHE A 77 5.06 10.38 3.23
CA PHE A 77 6.21 10.24 4.13
C PHE A 77 5.90 10.83 5.51
N LEU A 78 6.69 10.46 6.51
CA LEU A 78 6.61 10.93 7.89
C LEU A 78 7.90 11.67 8.25
N THR A 79 7.83 12.54 9.25
CA THR A 79 9.01 13.17 9.87
C THR A 79 9.77 12.21 10.78
N SER A 80 9.06 11.21 11.34
CA SER A 80 9.63 10.13 12.13
C SER A 80 8.98 8.80 11.72
N GLY A 81 9.80 7.78 11.45
CA GLY A 81 9.32 6.51 10.90
C GLY A 81 9.15 6.52 9.39
N SER A 82 8.70 5.41 8.84
CA SER A 82 8.46 5.19 7.42
C SER A 82 7.05 4.67 7.17
N ILE A 83 6.48 5.01 6.01
CA ILE A 83 5.10 4.68 5.68
C ILE A 83 4.94 4.33 4.20
N SER A 84 4.06 3.37 3.93
CA SER A 84 3.50 3.11 2.61
C SER A 84 1.99 2.97 2.73
N ILE A 85 1.25 3.53 1.79
CA ILE A 85 -0.23 3.55 1.81
C ILE A 85 -0.76 3.10 0.45
N SER A 86 -1.86 2.36 0.50
CA SER A 86 -2.68 2.05 -0.67
C SER A 86 -4.16 2.10 -0.31
N HIS A 87 -4.99 2.38 -1.29
CA HIS A 87 -6.44 2.39 -1.11
C HIS A 87 -7.16 1.86 -2.35
N THR A 88 -8.26 1.17 -2.12
CA THR A 88 -9.17 0.72 -3.17
C THR A 88 -10.60 0.79 -2.66
N ARG A 89 -11.52 1.38 -3.43
CA ARG A 89 -12.90 1.62 -2.98
C ARG A 89 -12.94 2.22 -1.57
N ASN A 90 -13.52 1.49 -0.61
CA ASN A 90 -13.65 1.92 0.78
C ASN A 90 -12.56 1.34 1.69
N PHE A 91 -11.51 0.72 1.15
CA PHE A 91 -10.40 0.19 1.94
C PHE A 91 -9.18 1.09 1.85
N LEU A 92 -8.53 1.30 2.98
CA LEU A 92 -7.23 1.95 3.08
C LEU A 92 -6.30 1.04 3.86
N ALA A 93 -5.19 0.68 3.25
CA ALA A 93 -4.13 -0.14 3.84
C ALA A 93 -2.88 0.70 4.09
N MET A 94 -2.23 0.45 5.22
CA MET A 94 -1.02 1.13 5.64
C MET A 94 0.02 0.11 6.10
N LEU A 95 1.26 0.30 5.68
CA LEU A 95 2.44 -0.31 6.27
C LEU A 95 3.25 0.79 6.96
N TYR A 96 3.49 0.65 8.25
CA TYR A 96 4.21 1.61 9.08
C TYR A 96 5.42 0.94 9.73
N CYS A 97 6.58 1.57 9.67
CA CYS A 97 7.78 1.18 10.42
C CYS A 97 8.23 2.33 11.33
N GLN A 98 8.58 2.03 12.57
CA GLN A 98 9.06 3.02 13.55
C GLN A 98 10.39 3.65 13.12
N LYS A 99 11.21 2.93 12.36
CA LYS A 99 12.49 3.44 11.85
C LYS A 99 12.26 4.36 10.66
N PRO A 100 12.95 5.51 10.60
CA PRO A 100 12.96 6.35 9.41
C PRO A 100 13.71 5.69 8.25
N ASP A 101 13.48 6.20 7.05
CA ASP A 101 14.20 5.84 5.82
C ASP A 101 14.14 4.35 5.44
N GLN A 102 13.10 3.62 5.95
CA GLN A 102 12.88 2.25 5.54
C GLN A 102 12.10 2.18 4.23
N ARG A 103 12.54 1.30 3.33
CA ARG A 103 11.76 0.99 2.12
C ARG A 103 10.58 0.10 2.50
N LEU A 104 9.39 0.57 2.17
CA LEU A 104 8.12 -0.11 2.40
C LEU A 104 7.28 -0.09 1.14
N GLY A 105 6.60 -1.19 0.86
CA GLY A 105 5.60 -1.27 -0.19
C GLY A 105 4.34 -1.95 0.32
N ILE A 106 3.18 -1.39 0.04
CA ILE A 106 1.88 -2.02 0.29
C ILE A 106 0.94 -1.70 -0.85
N ASP A 107 0.14 -2.69 -1.23
CA ASP A 107 -0.93 -2.48 -2.19
C ASP A 107 -2.17 -3.26 -1.79
N ILE A 108 -3.34 -2.69 -2.06
CA ILE A 108 -4.65 -3.29 -1.82
C ILE A 108 -5.52 -3.16 -3.05
N GLU A 109 -6.09 -4.27 -3.49
CA GLU A 109 -6.96 -4.32 -4.64
C GLU A 109 -8.32 -4.93 -4.31
N TRP A 110 -9.38 -4.33 -4.85
CA TRP A 110 -10.71 -4.90 -4.76
C TRP A 110 -10.83 -6.10 -5.69
N MET A 111 -11.41 -7.21 -5.19
CA MET A 111 -11.64 -8.41 -6.00
C MET A 111 -12.67 -8.13 -7.10
N ASN A 112 -12.18 -7.89 -8.33
CA ASN A 112 -13.00 -7.65 -9.50
C ASN A 112 -12.24 -7.98 -10.80
N ASN A 113 -12.95 -8.06 -11.91
CA ASN A 113 -12.38 -8.43 -13.22
C ASN A 113 -11.77 -7.26 -14.02
N ARG A 114 -11.63 -6.07 -13.43
CA ARG A 114 -11.06 -4.91 -14.15
C ARG A 114 -9.61 -5.13 -14.54
N VAL A 115 -8.87 -5.91 -13.75
CA VAL A 115 -7.46 -6.23 -14.01
C VAL A 115 -7.29 -6.96 -15.34
N GLU A 116 -8.28 -7.74 -15.81
CA GLU A 116 -8.22 -8.45 -17.09
C GLU A 116 -8.11 -7.50 -18.27
N ARG A 117 -8.67 -6.28 -18.14
CA ARG A 117 -8.62 -5.26 -19.22
C ARG A 117 -7.27 -4.58 -19.36
N ILE A 118 -6.43 -4.69 -18.35
CA ILE A 118 -5.11 -4.06 -18.31
C ILE A 118 -3.97 -5.08 -18.24
N THR A 119 -4.28 -6.38 -18.36
CA THR A 119 -3.30 -7.47 -18.24
C THR A 119 -2.10 -7.25 -19.18
N ASP A 120 -2.32 -6.90 -20.45
CA ASP A 120 -1.26 -6.67 -21.43
C ASP A 120 -0.37 -5.45 -21.10
N TYR A 121 -0.85 -4.54 -20.23
CA TYR A 121 -0.11 -3.37 -19.82
C TYR A 121 0.96 -3.67 -18.77
N PHE A 122 0.70 -4.62 -17.87
CA PHE A 122 1.60 -4.89 -16.76
C PHE A 122 2.25 -6.28 -16.79
N MET A 123 1.59 -7.29 -17.38
CA MET A 123 2.14 -8.65 -17.45
C MET A 123 3.21 -8.77 -18.55
N ARG A 124 4.24 -9.50 -18.21
CA ARG A 124 5.28 -9.92 -19.14
C ARG A 124 4.87 -11.26 -19.78
N HIS A 125 5.38 -11.51 -21.01
CA HIS A 125 5.11 -12.75 -21.72
C HIS A 125 5.71 -14.01 -21.05
N ASP A 126 6.67 -13.82 -20.13
CA ASP A 126 7.33 -14.88 -19.37
C ASP A 126 6.77 -15.02 -17.93
N GLU A 127 5.64 -14.40 -17.63
CA GLU A 127 4.88 -14.56 -16.40
C GLU A 127 3.64 -15.42 -16.63
N PHE A 128 3.26 -16.19 -15.61
CA PHE A 128 2.10 -17.08 -15.67
C PHE A 128 1.08 -16.70 -14.59
N ALA A 129 -0.11 -16.26 -15.01
CA ALA A 129 -1.21 -15.88 -14.13
C ALA A 129 -2.55 -16.33 -14.75
N PRO A 130 -2.91 -17.62 -14.58
CA PRO A 130 -4.05 -18.22 -15.29
C PRO A 130 -5.40 -17.76 -14.77
N SER A 131 -5.52 -17.50 -13.47
CA SER A 131 -6.79 -17.09 -12.86
C SER A 131 -6.87 -15.56 -12.69
N LEU A 132 -8.08 -15.09 -12.38
CA LEU A 132 -8.31 -13.69 -12.00
C LEU A 132 -7.48 -13.31 -10.75
N THR A 133 -7.44 -14.18 -9.76
CA THR A 133 -6.67 -13.96 -8.54
C THR A 133 -5.17 -13.88 -8.83
N ASP A 134 -4.63 -14.74 -9.70
CA ASP A 134 -3.21 -14.69 -10.09
C ASP A 134 -2.86 -13.38 -10.81
N LYS A 135 -3.75 -12.89 -11.69
CA LYS A 135 -3.58 -11.60 -12.36
C LYS A 135 -3.60 -10.43 -11.38
N LEU A 136 -4.53 -10.44 -10.40
CA LEU A 136 -4.58 -9.43 -9.34
C LEU A 136 -3.34 -9.49 -8.44
N LEU A 137 -2.86 -10.69 -8.09
CA LEU A 137 -1.63 -10.89 -7.34
C LEU A 137 -0.41 -10.34 -8.08
N ASN A 138 -0.30 -10.63 -9.39
CA ASN A 138 0.79 -10.12 -10.21
C ASN A 138 0.76 -8.58 -10.28
N TRP A 139 -0.42 -8.00 -10.52
CA TRP A 139 -0.62 -6.54 -10.53
C TRP A 139 -0.23 -5.91 -9.19
N SER A 140 -0.83 -6.38 -8.11
CA SER A 140 -0.64 -5.82 -6.76
C SER A 140 0.81 -6.01 -6.26
N ALA A 141 1.47 -7.13 -6.59
CA ALA A 141 2.87 -7.35 -6.27
C ALA A 141 3.79 -6.36 -7.00
N LYS A 142 3.50 -6.03 -8.26
CA LYS A 142 4.24 -4.99 -9.02
C LYS A 142 4.00 -3.60 -8.45
N GLU A 143 2.77 -3.25 -8.05
CA GLU A 143 2.48 -2.00 -7.35
C GLU A 143 3.23 -1.90 -6.01
N THR A 144 3.26 -2.99 -5.24
CA THR A 144 4.05 -3.09 -4.00
C THR A 144 5.54 -2.89 -4.27
N CYS A 145 6.08 -3.56 -5.28
CA CYS A 145 7.48 -3.43 -5.70
C CYS A 145 7.80 -2.00 -6.18
N TYR A 146 6.91 -1.39 -6.98
CA TYR A 146 7.04 0.00 -7.43
C TYR A 146 7.11 0.99 -6.26
N LYS A 147 6.24 0.83 -5.25
CA LYS A 147 6.25 1.66 -4.04
C LYS A 147 7.51 1.44 -3.21
N PHE A 148 7.96 0.20 -3.09
CA PHE A 148 9.17 -0.18 -2.36
C PHE A 148 10.44 0.40 -3.00
N PHE A 149 10.57 0.33 -4.34
CA PHE A 149 11.68 0.88 -5.12
C PHE A 149 11.34 2.26 -5.72
N SER A 150 10.55 3.07 -5.05
CA SER A 150 9.97 4.31 -5.59
C SER A 150 10.98 5.30 -6.18
N GLU A 151 12.24 5.29 -5.72
CA GLU A 151 13.30 6.17 -6.23
C GLU A 151 13.83 5.70 -7.60
N GLN A 152 13.61 4.44 -7.95
CA GLN A 152 14.14 3.85 -9.19
C GLN A 152 13.24 4.06 -10.41
N GLY A 153 11.97 4.45 -10.21
CA GLY A 153 11.01 4.69 -11.29
C GLY A 153 10.83 3.48 -12.21
N LEU A 154 10.61 2.30 -11.62
CA LEU A 154 10.47 1.05 -12.36
C LEU A 154 9.23 1.05 -13.26
N LYS A 155 9.37 0.52 -14.48
CA LYS A 155 8.24 0.16 -15.34
C LYS A 155 7.77 -1.26 -15.02
N TYR A 156 6.51 -1.59 -15.28
CA TYR A 156 6.00 -2.96 -15.06
C TYR A 156 6.76 -4.03 -15.83
N SER A 157 7.26 -3.70 -17.05
CA SER A 157 8.12 -4.61 -17.84
C SER A 157 9.50 -4.86 -17.22
N GLU A 158 9.93 -4.03 -16.27
CA GLU A 158 11.20 -4.14 -15.55
C GLU A 158 11.06 -4.90 -14.22
N MET A 159 9.87 -5.43 -13.95
CA MET A 159 9.57 -6.26 -12.80
C MET A 159 9.05 -7.62 -13.25
N LYS A 160 9.59 -8.71 -12.71
CA LYS A 160 9.12 -10.07 -12.98
C LYS A 160 8.61 -10.70 -11.68
N VAL A 161 7.37 -11.18 -11.71
CA VAL A 161 6.73 -11.85 -10.58
C VAL A 161 6.82 -13.36 -10.75
N GLU A 162 7.25 -14.04 -9.70
CA GLU A 162 7.27 -15.50 -9.60
C GLU A 162 6.58 -15.94 -8.31
N HIS A 163 5.81 -17.01 -8.35
CA HIS A 163 5.22 -17.61 -7.16
C HIS A 163 6.28 -18.43 -6.43
N ASN A 164 6.53 -18.10 -5.16
CA ASN A 164 7.55 -18.76 -4.33
C ASN A 164 6.91 -19.35 -3.05
N GLY A 165 6.02 -20.33 -3.24
CA GLY A 165 5.37 -21.04 -2.13
C GLY A 165 4.03 -20.49 -1.70
N GLN A 166 3.59 -20.87 -0.48
CA GLN A 166 2.29 -20.45 0.07
C GLN A 166 2.38 -19.00 0.61
N ASN A 167 1.48 -18.14 0.15
CA ASN A 167 1.33 -16.75 0.60
C ASN A 167 2.53 -15.83 0.38
N GLN A 168 3.41 -16.16 -0.57
CA GLN A 168 4.59 -15.38 -0.89
C GLN A 168 4.87 -15.37 -2.40
N LEU A 169 5.18 -14.18 -2.92
CA LEU A 169 5.66 -13.94 -4.27
C LEU A 169 7.09 -13.42 -4.22
N GLU A 170 7.89 -13.74 -5.21
CA GLU A 170 9.17 -13.09 -5.45
C GLU A 170 9.02 -12.13 -6.62
N VAL A 171 9.38 -10.86 -6.43
CA VAL A 171 9.42 -9.87 -7.51
C VAL A 171 10.87 -9.50 -7.80
N MET A 172 11.33 -9.84 -8.99
CA MET A 172 12.67 -9.47 -9.45
C MET A 172 12.64 -8.10 -10.10
N ASN A 173 13.47 -7.18 -9.59
CA ASN A 173 13.79 -5.93 -10.23
C ASN A 173 14.85 -6.17 -11.31
N LEU A 174 14.46 -6.15 -12.56
CA LEU A 174 15.33 -6.49 -13.70
C LEU A 174 16.38 -5.41 -14.02
N LYS A 175 16.33 -4.23 -13.40
CA LYS A 175 17.36 -3.20 -13.57
C LYS A 175 18.66 -3.53 -12.84
N ASN A 176 18.55 -4.17 -11.67
CA ASN A 176 19.68 -4.42 -10.78
C ASN A 176 19.72 -5.85 -10.23
N ASN A 177 18.79 -6.71 -10.64
CA ASN A 177 18.60 -8.09 -10.19
C ASN A 177 18.32 -8.25 -8.68
N GLU A 178 17.87 -7.19 -7.99
CA GLU A 178 17.37 -7.30 -6.62
C GLU A 178 16.06 -8.09 -6.61
N LYS A 179 15.95 -9.01 -5.66
CA LYS A 179 14.76 -9.81 -5.41
C LYS A 179 14.03 -9.29 -4.20
N LEU A 180 12.74 -9.04 -4.36
CA LEU A 180 11.85 -8.60 -3.31
C LEU A 180 10.85 -9.71 -2.99
N SER A 181 10.87 -10.17 -1.75
CA SER A 181 9.83 -11.06 -1.23
C SER A 181 8.59 -10.24 -0.89
N VAL A 182 7.49 -10.54 -1.53
CA VAL A 182 6.18 -9.89 -1.35
C VAL A 182 5.23 -10.89 -0.71
N LYS A 183 4.79 -10.59 0.51
CA LYS A 183 3.75 -11.34 1.21
C LYS A 183 2.39 -10.91 0.70
N PHE A 184 1.39 -11.80 0.79
CA PHE A 184 0.03 -11.47 0.41
C PHE A 184 -1.03 -12.13 1.28
N LEU A 185 -2.22 -11.55 1.24
CA LEU A 185 -3.45 -12.05 1.83
C LEU A 185 -4.58 -11.90 0.81
N VAL A 186 -5.34 -12.95 0.61
CA VAL A 186 -6.54 -12.95 -0.25
C VAL A 186 -7.77 -13.13 0.62
N GLU A 187 -8.68 -12.18 0.54
CA GLU A 187 -9.98 -12.19 1.21
C GLU A 187 -11.11 -12.12 0.16
N ASP A 188 -12.34 -12.36 0.56
CA ASP A 188 -13.50 -12.36 -0.36
C ASP A 188 -13.65 -11.04 -1.13
N LYS A 189 -13.34 -9.91 -0.50
CA LYS A 189 -13.57 -8.56 -1.06
C LYS A 189 -12.31 -7.88 -1.57
N TYR A 190 -11.15 -8.22 -1.03
CA TYR A 190 -9.89 -7.56 -1.37
C TYR A 190 -8.71 -8.51 -1.36
N LEU A 191 -7.68 -8.11 -2.04
CA LEU A 191 -6.35 -8.71 -2.03
C LEU A 191 -5.37 -7.67 -1.52
N LEU A 192 -4.45 -8.08 -0.66
CA LEU A 192 -3.44 -7.22 -0.05
C LEU A 192 -2.06 -7.82 -0.30
N THR A 193 -1.10 -6.98 -0.73
CA THR A 193 0.30 -7.36 -0.86
C THR A 193 1.19 -6.37 -0.12
N TRP A 194 2.28 -6.84 0.50
CA TRP A 194 3.21 -5.96 1.20
C TRP A 194 4.63 -6.51 1.23
N ALA A 195 5.58 -5.59 1.36
CA ALA A 195 7.00 -5.87 1.55
C ALA A 195 7.65 -4.80 2.43
N ASP A 196 8.60 -5.21 3.25
CA ASP A 196 9.45 -4.37 4.07
C ASP A 196 10.93 -4.73 3.86
N MET A 197 11.84 -3.96 4.46
CA MET A 197 13.30 -4.18 4.31
C MET A 197 13.77 -5.57 4.73
N CYS A 198 13.01 -6.29 5.59
CA CYS A 198 13.37 -7.64 6.03
C CYS A 198 13.16 -8.69 4.93
N ASN A 199 12.53 -8.32 3.81
CA ASN A 199 12.14 -9.21 2.71
C ASN A 199 13.04 -9.09 1.46
N ILE A 200 14.25 -8.55 1.57
CA ILE A 200 15.23 -8.51 0.47
C ILE A 200 16.16 -9.71 0.59
N SER A 201 16.26 -10.50 -0.49
CA SER A 201 17.33 -11.48 -0.70
C SER A 201 18.21 -11.03 -1.86
N TYR A 202 19.52 -11.12 -1.67
CA TYR A 202 20.54 -10.79 -2.67
C TYR A 202 20.95 -12.03 -3.44
#